data_97444c1c786e7bc2db0ef960c0c7d397
#
_entry.id   97444c1c786e7bc2db0ef960c0c7d397
#
_cell.length_a   1.000
_cell.length_b   1.000
_cell.length_c   1.000
_cell.angle_alpha   90.00
_cell.angle_beta   90.00
_cell.angle_gamma   90.00
#
_symmetry.space_group_name_H-M   'P 1'
#
loop_
_entity.id
_entity.type
_entity.pdbx_description
1 polymer ?
#
loop_
_entity_poly.entity_id
_entity_poly.type
_entity_poly.pdbx_seq_one_letter_code
_entity_poly.pdbx_strand_id
1 'polypeptide(L)'
;GTTTERMLDDVATEFPRINDSIQGRRAAFGYHPRVAKRADLMFDGLIKYAFGDSSAKAVETWNAPAGWFVGEASFAPNETKRSEDDGFLVTFGTNAREQQSAAFVIDAKTMQLASTVHLPQRISLGFHSYWCPGF
;
A
#
# COMPACT_ATOMS: atom_id res chain seq x y z
N GLY A 1 -13.17 30.61 -5.67
CA GLY A 1 -12.98 29.81 -4.44
C GLY A 1 -11.52 29.87 -4.05
N THR A 2 -11.23 29.76 -2.75
CA THR A 2 -9.88 29.65 -2.20
C THR A 2 -9.57 28.16 -1.96
N THR A 3 -8.37 27.73 -2.33
CA THR A 3 -7.86 26.39 -2.03
C THR A 3 -6.84 26.50 -0.90
N THR A 4 -6.91 25.58 0.05
CA THR A 4 -5.93 25.47 1.13
C THR A 4 -5.26 24.11 1.03
N GLU A 5 -3.93 24.10 1.04
CA GLU A 5 -3.13 22.87 1.09
C GLU A 5 -2.54 22.70 2.49
N ARG A 6 -2.51 21.46 2.95
CA ARG A 6 -1.88 21.07 4.20
C ARG A 6 -1.22 19.72 4.05
N MET A 7 0.05 19.64 4.43
CA MET A 7 0.75 18.35 4.55
C MET A 7 0.09 17.49 5.62
N LEU A 8 -0.04 16.18 5.36
CA LEU A 8 -0.55 15.20 6.32
C LEU A 8 0.50 14.92 7.40
N ASP A 9 1.74 14.74 6.96
CA ASP A 9 2.95 14.57 7.75
C ASP A 9 4.19 14.94 6.90
N ASP A 10 5.38 14.59 7.33
CA ASP A 10 6.66 14.81 6.66
C ASP A 10 7.21 13.55 5.96
N VAL A 11 6.39 12.50 5.84
CA VAL A 11 6.79 11.26 5.19
C VAL A 11 6.55 11.34 3.69
N ALA A 12 7.59 11.10 2.90
CA ALA A 12 7.44 11.01 1.45
C ALA A 12 6.72 9.72 1.08
N THR A 13 5.59 9.84 0.40
CA THR A 13 4.77 8.73 -0.10
C THR A 13 4.36 8.98 -1.55
N GLU A 14 4.04 7.90 -2.26
CA GLU A 14 3.58 7.95 -3.65
C GLU A 14 2.38 7.00 -3.84
N PHE A 15 1.76 7.05 -5.02
CA PHE A 15 0.72 6.13 -5.49
C PHE A 15 -0.37 5.81 -4.45
N PRO A 16 -1.08 6.84 -3.92
CA PRO A 16 -2.11 6.62 -2.93
C PRO A 16 -3.25 5.75 -3.46
N ARG A 17 -3.61 4.73 -2.69
CA ARG A 17 -4.74 3.84 -3.01
C ARG A 17 -5.76 3.86 -1.88
N ILE A 18 -7.00 3.62 -2.26
CA ILE A 18 -8.12 3.38 -1.35
C ILE A 18 -8.75 2.01 -1.67
N ASN A 19 -9.74 1.61 -0.92
CA ASN A 19 -10.60 0.51 -1.32
C ASN A 19 -11.38 0.90 -2.58
N ASP A 20 -11.05 0.33 -3.74
CA ASP A 20 -11.64 0.69 -5.03
C ASP A 20 -13.15 0.51 -5.09
N SER A 21 -13.73 -0.33 -4.22
CA SER A 21 -15.20 -0.53 -4.16
C SER A 21 -15.98 0.71 -3.69
N ILE A 22 -15.29 1.70 -3.13
CA ILE A 22 -15.88 2.97 -2.70
C ILE A 22 -15.40 4.16 -3.53
N GLN A 23 -14.74 3.92 -4.66
CA GLN A 23 -14.25 4.98 -5.54
C GLN A 23 -15.37 5.97 -5.90
N GLY A 24 -15.04 7.27 -5.88
CA GLY A 24 -16.01 8.35 -6.08
C GLY A 24 -16.83 8.71 -4.83
N ARG A 25 -16.58 8.06 -3.71
CA ARG A 25 -17.17 8.40 -2.40
C ARG A 25 -16.08 8.88 -1.44
N ARG A 26 -16.49 9.41 -0.29
CA ARG A 26 -15.56 9.76 0.76
C ARG A 26 -14.91 8.50 1.33
N ALA A 27 -13.60 8.40 1.24
CA ALA A 27 -12.81 7.34 1.85
C ALA A 27 -12.45 7.71 3.30
N ALA A 28 -12.49 6.72 4.20
CA ALA A 28 -11.98 6.86 5.56
C ALA A 28 -10.49 6.48 5.66
N PHE A 29 -9.99 5.65 4.74
CA PHE A 29 -8.60 5.19 4.75
C PHE A 29 -7.95 5.32 3.38
N GLY A 30 -6.63 5.58 3.41
CA GLY A 30 -5.74 5.51 2.25
C GLY A 30 -4.49 4.73 2.56
N TYR A 31 -3.89 4.12 1.55
CA TYR A 31 -2.71 3.26 1.66
C TYR A 31 -1.67 3.73 0.66
N HIS A 32 -0.50 4.09 1.15
CA HIS A 32 0.53 4.73 0.35
C HIS A 32 1.86 3.95 0.46
N PRO A 33 2.53 3.62 -0.63
CA PRO A 33 3.92 3.23 -0.59
C PRO A 33 4.79 4.33 0.00
N ARG A 34 5.63 3.96 0.97
CA ARG A 34 6.58 4.87 1.61
C ARG A 34 7.87 4.91 0.79
N VAL A 35 8.30 6.13 0.45
CA VAL A 35 9.56 6.34 -0.25
C VAL A 35 10.73 6.03 0.69
N ALA A 36 11.61 5.14 0.27
CA ALA A 36 12.83 4.80 1.00
C ALA A 36 13.81 5.98 1.01
N LYS A 37 14.55 6.15 2.11
CA LYS A 37 15.59 7.19 2.23
C LYS A 37 16.82 6.83 1.38
N ARG A 38 16.72 7.00 0.07
CA ARG A 38 17.71 6.67 -0.94
C ARG A 38 17.77 7.74 -2.04
N ALA A 39 18.77 7.65 -2.92
CA ALA A 39 18.88 8.55 -4.07
C ALA A 39 17.95 8.17 -5.24
N ASP A 40 17.56 6.89 -5.30
CA ASP A 40 16.64 6.33 -6.29
C ASP A 40 15.21 6.19 -5.71
N LEU A 41 14.20 6.27 -6.58
CA LEU A 41 12.80 6.12 -6.18
C LEU A 41 12.48 4.65 -5.92
N MET A 42 12.51 4.26 -4.67
CA MET A 42 12.17 2.93 -4.17
C MET A 42 11.25 3.05 -2.98
N PHE A 43 10.44 2.01 -2.72
CA PHE A 43 9.52 1.98 -1.60
C PHE A 43 9.88 0.86 -0.64
N ASP A 44 10.03 1.18 0.64
CA ASP A 44 10.47 0.25 1.68
C ASP A 44 9.34 -0.18 2.64
N GLY A 45 8.10 0.12 2.29
CA GLY A 45 6.93 -0.24 3.08
C GLY A 45 5.67 0.48 2.62
N LEU A 46 4.61 0.30 3.40
CA LEU A 46 3.30 0.90 3.20
C LEU A 46 2.87 1.66 4.44
N ILE A 47 2.19 2.78 4.25
CA ILE A 47 1.57 3.57 5.32
C ILE A 47 0.06 3.58 5.12
N LYS A 48 -0.69 3.35 6.19
CA LYS A 48 -2.13 3.56 6.27
C LYS A 48 -2.40 4.94 6.86
N TYR A 49 -3.20 5.72 6.16
CA TYR A 49 -3.73 6.99 6.65
C TYR A 49 -5.21 6.86 6.99
N ALA A 50 -5.62 7.46 8.11
CA ALA A 50 -7.03 7.65 8.44
C ALA A 50 -7.42 9.09 8.10
N PHE A 51 -8.48 9.26 7.31
CA PHE A 51 -9.00 10.57 6.89
C PHE A 51 -10.17 10.97 7.80
N GLY A 52 -9.92 11.88 8.74
CA GLY A 52 -10.95 12.48 9.58
C GLY A 52 -11.65 13.68 8.90
N ASP A 53 -12.64 14.28 9.59
CA ASP A 53 -13.39 15.44 9.06
C ASP A 53 -12.52 16.68 8.83
N SER A 54 -11.46 16.85 9.60
CA SER A 54 -10.57 18.02 9.55
C SER A 54 -9.08 17.65 9.52
N SER A 55 -8.75 16.37 9.56
CA SER A 55 -7.36 15.90 9.60
C SER A 55 -7.20 14.51 9.00
N ALA A 56 -6.09 14.28 8.35
CA ALA A 56 -5.61 12.94 8.09
C ALA A 56 -4.35 12.71 8.93
N LYS A 57 -4.13 11.48 9.36
CA LYS A 57 -2.91 11.09 10.07
C LYS A 57 -2.51 9.67 9.69
N ALA A 58 -1.20 9.41 9.67
CA ALA A 58 -0.69 8.05 9.65
C ALA A 58 -1.14 7.31 10.91
N VAL A 59 -1.69 6.11 10.75
CA VAL A 59 -2.16 5.29 11.88
C VAL A 59 -1.34 4.04 12.04
N GLU A 60 -0.92 3.44 10.93
CA GLU A 60 -0.15 2.19 10.94
C GLU A 60 0.84 2.14 9.77
N THR A 61 1.92 1.40 9.95
CA THR A 61 2.96 1.20 8.92
C THR A 61 3.35 -0.26 8.86
N TRP A 62 3.42 -0.81 7.64
CA TRP A 62 4.10 -2.06 7.36
C TRP A 62 5.46 -1.77 6.73
N ASN A 63 6.51 -2.41 7.24
CA ASN A 63 7.85 -2.32 6.68
C ASN A 63 8.14 -3.58 5.85
N ALA A 64 8.62 -3.40 4.63
CA ALA A 64 9.11 -4.51 3.84
C ALA A 64 10.31 -5.19 4.54
N PRO A 65 10.51 -6.49 4.36
CA PRO A 65 11.69 -7.17 4.90
C PRO A 65 12.99 -6.53 4.43
N ALA A 66 14.05 -6.65 5.19
CA ALA A 66 15.34 -6.05 4.86
C ALA A 66 15.82 -6.48 3.46
N GLY A 67 16.21 -5.51 2.64
CA GLY A 67 16.66 -5.72 1.25
C GLY A 67 15.54 -5.83 0.22
N TRP A 68 14.27 -5.81 0.65
CA TRP A 68 13.12 -5.81 -0.26
C TRP A 68 12.61 -4.38 -0.52
N PHE A 69 12.23 -4.16 -1.77
CA PHE A 69 11.51 -2.96 -2.20
C PHE A 69 10.21 -3.38 -2.86
N VAL A 70 9.15 -2.64 -2.62
CA VAL A 70 7.80 -2.96 -3.08
C VAL A 70 7.29 -1.92 -4.07
N GLY A 71 6.21 -2.24 -4.77
CA GLY A 71 5.49 -1.31 -5.62
C GLY A 71 4.23 -0.77 -4.95
N GLU A 72 3.31 -0.25 -5.76
CA GLU A 72 1.97 0.12 -5.34
C GLU A 72 1.25 -1.09 -4.73
N ALA A 73 0.40 -0.84 -3.73
CA ALA A 73 -0.43 -1.88 -3.14
C ALA A 73 -1.88 -1.74 -3.62
N SER A 74 -2.42 -2.80 -4.21
CA SER A 74 -3.83 -2.89 -4.58
C SER A 74 -4.64 -3.41 -3.39
N PHE A 75 -5.83 -2.85 -3.20
CA PHE A 75 -6.76 -3.29 -2.16
C PHE A 75 -7.63 -4.45 -2.67
N ALA A 76 -7.58 -5.59 -1.99
CA ALA A 76 -8.42 -6.77 -2.22
C ALA A 76 -9.46 -6.86 -1.10
N PRO A 77 -10.74 -6.51 -1.35
CA PRO A 77 -11.77 -6.53 -0.31
C PRO A 77 -12.14 -7.96 0.09
N ASN A 78 -12.46 -8.16 1.37
CA ASN A 78 -13.11 -9.40 1.81
C ASN A 78 -14.54 -9.49 1.23
N GLU A 79 -14.98 -10.69 0.89
CA GLU A 79 -16.33 -10.94 0.38
C GLU A 79 -17.42 -10.55 1.40
N THR A 80 -17.17 -10.81 2.68
CA THR A 80 -18.08 -10.52 3.79
C THR A 80 -17.76 -9.20 4.49
N LYS A 81 -17.49 -8.19 3.72
CA LYS A 81 -17.09 -6.84 4.09
C LYS A 81 -17.82 -6.27 5.33
N ARG A 82 -17.08 -6.01 6.40
CA ARG A 82 -17.61 -5.48 7.69
C ARG A 82 -17.26 -4.00 7.91
N SER A 83 -16.17 -3.54 7.32
CA SER A 83 -15.68 -2.16 7.38
C SER A 83 -14.98 -1.81 6.07
N GLU A 84 -14.67 -0.52 5.86
CA GLU A 84 -13.97 -0.06 4.64
C GLU A 84 -12.60 -0.70 4.49
N ASP A 85 -11.89 -0.91 5.60
CA ASP A 85 -10.56 -1.49 5.67
C ASP A 85 -10.55 -3.02 5.85
N ASP A 86 -11.72 -3.68 5.71
CA ASP A 86 -11.83 -5.13 5.80
C ASP A 86 -11.43 -5.77 4.46
N GLY A 87 -10.17 -6.17 4.39
CA GLY A 87 -9.55 -6.72 3.20
C GLY A 87 -8.04 -6.83 3.34
N PHE A 88 -7.38 -6.99 2.21
CA PHE A 88 -5.93 -7.13 2.13
C PHE A 88 -5.33 -6.11 1.16
N LEU A 89 -4.11 -5.73 1.44
CA LEU A 89 -3.24 -5.04 0.49
C LEU A 89 -2.34 -6.07 -0.17
N VAL A 90 -2.29 -6.06 -1.48
CA VAL A 90 -1.41 -6.94 -2.26
C VAL A 90 -0.41 -6.08 -2.99
N THR A 91 0.87 -6.28 -2.72
CA THR A 91 1.97 -5.59 -3.40
C THR A 91 3.03 -6.59 -3.84
N PHE A 92 3.65 -6.32 -4.98
CA PHE A 92 4.80 -7.08 -5.44
C PHE A 92 6.09 -6.42 -4.97
N GLY A 93 7.03 -7.25 -4.54
CA GLY A 93 8.34 -6.79 -4.12
C GLY A 93 9.47 -7.57 -4.79
N THR A 94 10.63 -6.94 -4.81
CA THR A 94 11.86 -7.53 -5.33
C THR A 94 13.00 -7.29 -4.36
N ASN A 95 13.77 -8.34 -4.10
CA ASN A 95 15.09 -8.27 -3.48
C ASN A 95 16.15 -8.34 -4.58
N ALA A 96 16.70 -7.19 -4.93
CA ALA A 96 17.67 -7.12 -6.04
C ALA A 96 18.99 -7.85 -5.72
N ARG A 97 19.38 -7.95 -4.43
CA ARG A 97 20.59 -8.64 -4.02
C ARG A 97 20.45 -10.16 -4.15
N GLU A 98 19.30 -10.68 -3.75
CA GLU A 98 19.01 -12.12 -3.77
C GLU A 98 18.38 -12.58 -5.09
N GLN A 99 18.10 -11.66 -6.02
CA GLN A 99 17.44 -11.92 -7.28
C GLN A 99 16.09 -12.63 -7.14
N GLN A 100 15.35 -12.29 -6.09
CA GLN A 100 14.05 -12.87 -5.75
C GLN A 100 12.93 -11.86 -5.91
N SER A 101 11.73 -12.35 -6.15
CA SER A 101 10.50 -11.57 -6.11
C SER A 101 9.41 -12.32 -5.36
N ALA A 102 8.52 -11.56 -4.74
CA ALA A 102 7.39 -12.10 -3.99
C ALA A 102 6.18 -11.17 -4.10
N ALA A 103 4.99 -11.73 -3.92
CA ALA A 103 3.82 -10.97 -3.56
C ALA A 103 3.67 -10.98 -2.03
N PHE A 104 3.51 -9.81 -1.45
CA PHE A 104 3.20 -9.62 -0.03
C PHE A 104 1.72 -9.34 0.12
N VAL A 105 1.07 -10.09 1.01
CA VAL A 105 -0.33 -9.92 1.37
C VAL A 105 -0.38 -9.38 2.80
N ILE A 106 -0.88 -8.18 2.96
CA ILE A 106 -0.91 -7.45 4.22
C ILE A 106 -2.38 -7.25 4.62
N ASP A 107 -2.75 -7.57 5.84
CA ASP A 107 -4.06 -7.23 6.38
C ASP A 107 -4.23 -5.71 6.41
N ALA A 108 -5.22 -5.18 5.68
CA ALA A 108 -5.38 -3.74 5.49
C ALA A 108 -5.88 -3.02 6.75
N LYS A 109 -6.47 -3.74 7.71
CA LYS A 109 -6.95 -3.19 8.96
C LYS A 109 -5.82 -3.01 9.96
N THR A 110 -4.97 -4.03 10.11
CA THR A 110 -3.92 -4.08 11.13
C THR A 110 -2.53 -3.75 10.58
N MET A 111 -2.38 -3.65 9.26
CA MET A 111 -1.09 -3.52 8.58
C MET A 111 -0.08 -4.61 8.96
N GLN A 112 -0.56 -5.82 9.29
CA GLN A 112 0.28 -6.96 9.58
C GLN A 112 0.44 -7.83 8.33
N LEU A 113 1.64 -8.38 8.13
CA LEU A 113 1.89 -9.33 7.05
C LEU A 113 1.07 -10.60 7.28
N ALA A 114 0.16 -10.90 6.37
CA ALA A 114 -0.68 -12.11 6.39
C ALA A 114 -0.02 -13.27 5.64
N SER A 115 0.62 -12.99 4.51
CA SER A 115 1.29 -14.02 3.70
C SER A 115 2.38 -13.44 2.81
N THR A 116 3.33 -14.30 2.44
CA THR A 116 4.34 -14.04 1.41
C THR A 116 4.28 -15.17 0.38
N VAL A 117 4.08 -14.82 -0.88
CA VAL A 117 4.07 -15.77 -2.00
C VAL A 117 5.32 -15.52 -2.84
N HIS A 118 6.32 -16.39 -2.70
CA HIS A 118 7.54 -16.32 -3.52
C HIS A 118 7.22 -16.64 -4.97
N LEU A 119 7.71 -15.80 -5.87
CA LEU A 119 7.50 -16.00 -7.30
C LEU A 119 8.59 -16.92 -7.87
N PRO A 120 8.25 -17.75 -8.87
CA PRO A 120 9.20 -18.69 -9.47
C PRO A 120 10.29 -18.00 -10.29
N GLN A 121 10.08 -16.74 -10.62
CA GLN A 121 11.04 -15.93 -11.36
C GLN A 121 11.06 -14.49 -10.83
N ARG A 122 12.19 -13.83 -11.02
CA ARG A 122 12.31 -12.41 -10.72
C ARG A 122 11.43 -11.59 -11.67
N ILE A 123 10.67 -10.64 -11.09
CA ILE A 123 9.95 -9.61 -11.83
C ILE A 123 10.61 -8.24 -11.59
N SER A 124 10.45 -7.33 -12.51
CA SER A 124 10.83 -5.92 -12.30
C SER A 124 9.95 -5.27 -11.25
N LEU A 125 10.50 -4.29 -10.53
CA LEU A 125 9.67 -3.39 -9.71
C LEU A 125 8.72 -2.65 -10.63
N GLY A 126 7.41 -2.80 -10.38
CA GLY A 126 6.35 -2.08 -11.06
C GLY A 126 5.97 -0.82 -10.29
N PHE A 127 5.37 0.14 -10.98
CA PHE A 127 4.80 1.32 -10.33
C PHE A 127 3.34 1.09 -10.00
N HIS A 128 2.55 0.60 -10.94
CA HIS A 128 1.10 0.45 -10.79
C HIS A 128 0.66 -1.00 -10.79
N SER A 129 -0.31 -1.29 -9.94
CA SER A 129 -0.97 -2.60 -9.84
C SER A 129 -2.47 -2.41 -9.68
N TYR A 130 -3.23 -3.44 -10.01
CA TYR A 130 -4.68 -3.44 -9.87
C TYR A 130 -5.17 -4.80 -9.37
N TRP A 131 -6.09 -4.79 -8.42
CA TRP A 131 -6.79 -5.99 -7.99
C TRP A 131 -7.95 -6.27 -8.93
N CYS A 132 -7.91 -7.43 -9.58
CA CYS A 132 -9.01 -7.91 -10.43
C CYS A 132 -9.77 -8.97 -9.62
N PRO A 133 -11.02 -8.70 -9.20
CA PRO A 133 -11.83 -9.73 -8.52
C PRO A 133 -12.00 -10.94 -9.43
N GLY A 134 -11.91 -12.13 -8.86
CA GLY A 134 -11.79 -13.39 -9.58
C GLY A 134 -12.82 -13.60 -10.70
N PHE A 135 -12.37 -14.37 -11.66
CA PHE A 135 -13.19 -14.87 -12.77
C PHE A 135 -14.01 -16.07 -12.32
#